data_9b439669c90b378c0aded7f9eb144c0b
#
_entry.id   9b439669c90b378c0aded7f9eb144c0b
#
_cell.length_a   1.000
_cell.length_b   1.000
_cell.length_c   1.000
_cell.angle_alpha   90.00
_cell.angle_beta   90.00
_cell.angle_gamma   90.00
#
_symmetry.space_group_name_H-M   'P 1'
#
loop_
_entity.id
_entity.type
_entity.pdbx_description
1 polymer ?
#
loop_
_entity_poly.entity_id
_entity_poly.type
_entity_poly.pdbx_seq_one_letter_code
_entity_poly.pdbx_strand_id
1 'polypeptide(L)'
;VLQDASRRFTFDAVYDWNSLQKDLYDETFRDLVQSVLEGFNGTIFAYGQTGTGKTFTMQGAKDDPELKGVIPRSFDHIFNHISRSSDSQYLVRASYLEIYKESVRDLLHKDQTKQLEIKEKPDTGVYVNDLSSVLTNSCREIENVMNIGNKNRSVGATNMNEHX
;
A
#
# COMPACT_ATOMS: atom_id res chain seq x y z
N VAL A 1 -12.26 11.79 31.03
CA VAL A 1 -12.87 11.40 29.77
C VAL A 1 -13.22 12.64 28.97
N LEU A 2 -13.98 13.53 29.59
CA LEU A 2 -14.37 14.74 28.90
C LEU A 2 -13.19 15.68 28.66
N GLN A 3 -12.15 15.51 29.42
CA GLN A 3 -10.96 16.35 29.25
C GLN A 3 -10.33 16.13 27.88
N ASP A 4 -10.42 14.90 27.35
CA ASP A 4 -9.86 14.64 26.03
C ASP A 4 -10.60 15.36 24.92
N ALA A 5 -11.86 15.66 25.13
CA ALA A 5 -12.64 16.36 24.12
C ALA A 5 -12.14 17.80 23.91
N SER A 6 -11.43 18.33 24.88
CA SER A 6 -10.93 19.70 24.76
C SER A 6 -9.56 19.78 24.11
N ARG A 7 -8.92 18.66 23.82
CA ARG A 7 -7.61 18.65 23.18
C ARG A 7 -7.75 19.06 21.71
N ARG A 8 -6.76 19.79 21.26
CA ARG A 8 -6.71 20.29 19.90
C ARG A 8 -5.43 19.85 19.24
N PHE A 9 -5.56 19.28 18.03
CA PHE A 9 -4.43 18.84 17.23
C PHE A 9 -4.50 19.52 15.88
N THR A 10 -3.35 19.90 15.35
CA THR A 10 -3.27 20.59 14.07
C THR A 10 -2.61 19.69 13.04
N PHE A 11 -3.24 19.56 11.90
CA PHE A 11 -2.76 18.76 10.80
C PHE A 11 -2.78 19.59 9.51
N ASP A 12 -1.98 19.18 8.54
CA ASP A 12 -1.96 19.87 7.26
C ASP A 12 -3.31 19.81 6.56
N ALA A 13 -4.02 18.70 6.69
CA ALA A 13 -5.35 18.55 6.14
C ALA A 13 -6.14 17.59 7.00
N VAL A 14 -7.43 17.82 7.09
CA VAL A 14 -8.32 16.99 7.90
C VAL A 14 -9.48 16.54 7.02
N TYR A 15 -9.77 15.24 7.03
CA TYR A 15 -10.86 14.65 6.26
C TYR A 15 -11.78 13.89 7.21
N ASP A 16 -13.02 14.32 7.28
CA ASP A 16 -13.98 13.62 8.14
C ASP A 16 -14.66 12.50 7.34
N TRP A 17 -15.63 11.87 7.98
CA TRP A 17 -16.28 10.71 7.39
C TRP A 17 -17.15 11.06 6.18
N ASN A 18 -17.43 12.32 5.94
CA ASN A 18 -18.14 12.75 4.74
C ASN A 18 -17.22 12.98 3.55
N SER A 19 -15.92 12.92 3.76
CA SER A 19 -14.96 13.21 2.71
C SER A 19 -14.94 12.10 1.66
N LEU A 20 -14.62 12.50 0.43
CA LEU A 20 -14.54 11.56 -0.68
C LEU A 20 -13.11 11.04 -0.84
N GLN A 21 -13.01 9.76 -1.20
CA GLN A 21 -11.71 9.15 -1.46
C GLN A 21 -10.96 9.90 -2.57
N LYS A 22 -11.68 10.31 -3.61
CA LYS A 22 -11.04 11.04 -4.69
C LYS A 22 -10.41 12.34 -4.20
N ASP A 23 -11.12 13.06 -3.34
CA ASP A 23 -10.58 14.32 -2.85
C ASP A 23 -9.36 14.10 -1.97
N LEU A 24 -9.40 13.07 -1.15
CA LEU A 24 -8.23 12.74 -0.34
C LEU A 24 -7.03 12.46 -1.24
N TYR A 25 -7.21 11.67 -2.28
CA TYR A 25 -6.11 11.36 -3.18
C TYR A 25 -5.63 12.62 -3.90
N ASP A 26 -6.55 13.36 -4.49
CA ASP A 26 -6.15 14.51 -5.32
C ASP A 26 -5.44 15.57 -4.51
N GLU A 27 -5.90 15.82 -3.29
CA GLU A 27 -5.37 16.92 -2.49
C GLU A 27 -4.13 16.53 -1.70
N THR A 28 -3.98 15.25 -1.36
CA THR A 28 -2.92 14.84 -0.45
C THR A 28 -1.84 14.00 -1.13
N PHE A 29 -2.22 13.08 -2.00
CA PHE A 29 -1.27 12.07 -2.48
C PHE A 29 -0.88 12.23 -3.94
N ARG A 30 -1.67 12.91 -4.74
CA ARG A 30 -1.38 13.00 -6.18
C ARG A 30 0.00 13.56 -6.45
N ASP A 31 0.37 14.62 -5.76
CA ASP A 31 1.67 15.24 -6.00
C ASP A 31 2.81 14.34 -5.60
N LEU A 32 2.64 13.57 -4.53
CA LEU A 32 3.69 12.63 -4.12
C LEU A 32 3.89 11.55 -5.18
N VAL A 33 2.81 10.97 -5.67
CA VAL A 33 2.92 9.93 -6.70
C VAL A 33 3.53 10.53 -7.97
N GLN A 34 3.11 11.74 -8.32
CA GLN A 34 3.71 12.39 -9.50
C GLN A 34 5.20 12.58 -9.32
N SER A 35 5.66 12.95 -8.14
CA SER A 35 7.09 13.14 -7.92
C SER A 35 7.84 11.80 -8.02
N VAL A 36 7.23 10.71 -7.62
CA VAL A 36 7.84 9.39 -7.78
C VAL A 36 8.04 9.10 -9.28
N LEU A 37 7.05 9.43 -10.09
CA LEU A 37 7.16 9.24 -11.53
C LEU A 37 8.24 10.11 -12.15
N GLU A 38 8.63 11.18 -11.47
CA GLU A 38 9.70 12.06 -11.93
C GLU A 38 11.07 11.67 -11.39
N GLY A 39 11.15 10.59 -10.64
CA GLY A 39 12.43 10.05 -10.21
C GLY A 39 12.72 10.14 -8.73
N PHE A 40 11.78 10.61 -7.93
CA PHE A 40 11.98 10.72 -6.49
C PHE A 40 11.38 9.53 -5.77
N ASN A 41 11.87 9.27 -4.57
CA ASN A 41 11.30 8.24 -3.72
C ASN A 41 10.13 8.83 -2.94
N GLY A 42 9.15 7.97 -2.64
CA GLY A 42 8.02 8.41 -1.84
C GLY A 42 7.48 7.27 -1.01
N THR A 43 6.94 7.61 0.14
CA THR A 43 6.34 6.64 1.05
C THR A 43 5.00 7.17 1.54
N ILE A 44 4.01 6.29 1.57
CA ILE A 44 2.70 6.59 2.14
C ILE A 44 2.45 5.58 3.24
N PHE A 45 2.03 6.05 4.40
CA PHE A 45 1.65 5.12 5.46
C PHE A 45 0.39 5.61 6.15
N ALA A 46 -0.37 4.65 6.65
CA ALA A 46 -1.58 4.91 7.44
C ALA A 46 -1.34 4.45 8.87
N TYR A 47 -1.73 5.28 9.81
CA TYR A 47 -1.47 5.00 11.21
C TYR A 47 -2.77 5.14 12.00
N GLY A 48 -2.98 4.20 12.91
CA GLY A 48 -4.16 4.18 13.76
C GLY A 48 -4.38 2.79 14.29
N GLN A 49 -5.19 2.69 15.33
CA GLN A 49 -5.48 1.36 15.85
C GLN A 49 -6.45 0.62 14.95
N THR A 50 -6.61 -0.66 15.20
CA THR A 50 -7.50 -1.49 14.42
C THR A 50 -8.92 -0.91 14.44
N GLY A 51 -9.54 -0.87 13.28
CA GLY A 51 -10.90 -0.39 13.15
C GLY A 51 -11.05 1.10 12.93
N THR A 52 -9.94 1.82 12.73
CA THR A 52 -10.01 3.26 12.55
C THR A 52 -10.14 3.69 11.09
N GLY A 53 -10.16 2.74 10.15
CA GLY A 53 -10.35 3.07 8.75
C GLY A 53 -9.09 3.04 7.91
N LYS A 54 -7.99 2.49 8.41
CA LYS A 54 -6.75 2.45 7.64
C LYS A 54 -6.92 1.67 6.34
N THR A 55 -7.55 0.53 6.40
CA THR A 55 -7.74 -0.30 5.21
C THR A 55 -8.64 0.40 4.21
N PHE A 56 -9.70 1.05 4.68
CA PHE A 56 -10.58 1.79 3.78
C PHE A 56 -9.81 2.91 3.07
N THR A 57 -9.00 3.64 3.81
CA THR A 57 -8.21 4.72 3.20
C THR A 57 -7.20 4.17 2.19
N MET A 58 -6.50 3.11 2.54
CA MET A 58 -5.43 2.60 1.69
C MET A 58 -5.97 1.79 0.53
N GLN A 59 -6.86 0.85 0.77
CA GLN A 59 -7.37 -0.03 -0.29
C GLN A 59 -8.74 0.36 -0.78
N GLY A 60 -9.60 0.82 0.11
CA GLY A 60 -10.96 1.16 -0.24
C GLY A 60 -11.84 -0.06 -0.37
N ALA A 61 -13.00 0.16 -0.96
CA ALA A 61 -13.95 -0.92 -1.21
C ALA A 61 -13.74 -1.45 -2.62
N LYS A 62 -13.72 -2.77 -2.72
CA LYS A 62 -13.60 -3.44 -4.00
C LYS A 62 -14.90 -3.26 -4.77
N ASP A 63 -14.83 -3.21 -6.07
CA ASP A 63 -15.98 -3.18 -6.97
C ASP A 63 -16.75 -1.86 -7.00
N ASP A 64 -16.26 -0.82 -6.33
CA ASP A 64 -16.89 0.49 -6.41
C ASP A 64 -15.82 1.52 -6.73
N PRO A 65 -15.78 2.03 -7.98
CA PRO A 65 -14.72 2.97 -8.35
C PRO A 65 -14.65 4.22 -7.50
N GLU A 66 -15.78 4.68 -6.97
CA GLU A 66 -15.77 5.88 -6.16
C GLU A 66 -15.16 5.63 -4.79
N LEU A 67 -15.13 4.39 -4.35
CA LEU A 67 -14.60 4.04 -3.03
C LEU A 67 -13.19 3.49 -3.09
N LYS A 68 -12.52 3.57 -4.22
CA LYS A 68 -11.12 3.18 -4.31
C LYS A 68 -10.27 3.96 -3.32
N GLY A 69 -9.35 3.27 -2.68
CA GLY A 69 -8.41 3.92 -1.77
C GLY A 69 -7.19 4.45 -2.47
N VAL A 70 -6.21 4.82 -1.67
CA VAL A 70 -4.98 5.43 -2.17
C VAL A 70 -4.20 4.47 -3.07
N ILE A 71 -4.13 3.20 -2.71
CA ILE A 71 -3.32 2.25 -3.47
C ILE A 71 -3.85 2.08 -4.89
N PRO A 72 -5.13 1.71 -5.10
CA PRO A 72 -5.58 1.57 -6.48
C PRO A 72 -5.59 2.90 -7.26
N ARG A 73 -5.81 4.02 -6.59
CA ARG A 73 -5.72 5.31 -7.29
C ARG A 73 -4.30 5.61 -7.71
N SER A 74 -3.32 5.21 -6.88
CA SER A 74 -1.92 5.34 -7.27
C SER A 74 -1.60 4.47 -8.48
N PHE A 75 -2.15 3.26 -8.52
CA PHE A 75 -1.95 2.39 -9.70
C PHE A 75 -2.50 3.07 -10.95
N ASP A 76 -3.72 3.60 -10.88
CA ASP A 76 -4.29 4.29 -12.03
C ASP A 76 -3.42 5.45 -12.47
N HIS A 77 -2.95 6.24 -11.53
CA HIS A 77 -2.11 7.39 -11.82
C HIS A 77 -0.82 6.96 -12.51
N ILE A 78 -0.17 5.93 -11.97
CA ILE A 78 1.11 5.47 -12.50
C ILE A 78 0.94 4.94 -13.93
N PHE A 79 -0.02 4.07 -14.14
CA PHE A 79 -0.16 3.45 -15.46
C PHE A 79 -0.76 4.41 -16.50
N ASN A 80 -1.56 5.39 -16.08
CA ASN A 80 -1.96 6.45 -17.01
C ASN A 80 -0.75 7.27 -17.45
N HIS A 81 0.13 7.59 -16.53
CA HIS A 81 1.34 8.33 -16.88
C HIS A 81 2.20 7.52 -17.85
N ILE A 82 2.36 6.23 -17.59
CA ILE A 82 3.17 5.39 -18.45
C ILE A 82 2.57 5.32 -19.85
N SER A 83 1.26 5.19 -19.95
CA SER A 83 0.62 5.08 -21.26
C SER A 83 0.74 6.34 -22.10
N ARG A 84 0.94 7.47 -21.44
CA ARG A 84 1.10 8.75 -22.15
C ARG A 84 2.55 9.08 -22.45
N SER A 85 3.49 8.31 -21.93
CA SER A 85 4.90 8.58 -22.10
C SER A 85 5.40 7.87 -23.35
N SER A 86 5.95 8.62 -24.28
CA SER A 86 6.50 8.05 -25.50
C SER A 86 8.03 8.05 -25.49
N ASP A 87 8.64 8.86 -24.65
CA ASP A 87 10.09 9.03 -24.63
C ASP A 87 10.80 8.16 -23.63
N SER A 88 10.08 7.59 -22.69
CA SER A 88 10.68 6.85 -21.61
C SER A 88 10.08 5.46 -21.53
N GLN A 89 10.90 4.51 -21.09
CA GLN A 89 10.44 3.18 -20.76
C GLN A 89 10.39 3.01 -19.26
N TYR A 90 9.34 2.38 -18.78
CA TYR A 90 9.14 2.17 -17.35
C TYR A 90 9.03 0.70 -17.06
N LEU A 91 9.66 0.27 -16.00
CA LEU A 91 9.45 -1.05 -15.43
C LEU A 91 8.77 -0.86 -14.09
N VAL A 92 7.62 -1.50 -13.93
CA VAL A 92 6.89 -1.43 -12.66
C VAL A 92 6.96 -2.80 -12.01
N ARG A 93 7.69 -2.87 -10.91
CA ARG A 93 7.82 -4.09 -10.14
C ARG A 93 7.12 -3.93 -8.82
N ALA A 94 6.47 -4.98 -8.37
CA ALA A 94 5.70 -4.95 -7.14
C ALA A 94 6.13 -6.08 -6.23
N SER A 95 6.17 -5.77 -4.95
CA SER A 95 6.33 -6.75 -3.88
C SER A 95 5.26 -6.48 -2.84
N TYR A 96 4.92 -7.52 -2.08
CA TYR A 96 3.87 -7.39 -1.09
C TYR A 96 4.24 -8.27 0.10
N LEU A 97 4.41 -7.65 1.24
CA LEU A 97 4.83 -8.39 2.43
C LEU A 97 4.02 -7.93 3.62
N GLU A 98 4.05 -8.73 4.66
CA GLU A 98 3.53 -8.30 5.95
C GLU A 98 4.56 -8.61 7.02
N ILE A 99 4.50 -7.84 8.10
CA ILE A 99 5.33 -8.08 9.26
C ILE A 99 4.39 -8.30 10.44
N TYR A 100 4.54 -9.45 11.07
CA TYR A 100 3.71 -9.80 12.21
C TYR A 100 4.59 -10.44 13.27
N LYS A 101 4.59 -9.86 14.47
CA LYS A 101 5.41 -10.34 15.58
C LYS A 101 6.85 -10.56 15.14
N GLU A 102 7.40 -9.57 14.45
CA GLU A 102 8.78 -9.54 13.99
C GLU A 102 9.13 -10.60 12.96
N SER A 103 8.13 -11.28 12.42
CA SER A 103 8.33 -12.19 11.30
C SER A 103 7.90 -11.50 10.02
N VAL A 104 8.69 -11.69 8.96
CA VAL A 104 8.39 -11.12 7.65
C VAL A 104 7.90 -12.24 6.75
N ARG A 105 6.76 -12.03 6.12
CA ARG A 105 6.17 -13.02 5.24
C ARG A 105 5.90 -12.40 3.88
N ASP A 106 6.32 -13.12 2.83
CA ASP A 106 6.13 -12.71 1.45
C ASP A 106 4.74 -13.14 1.01
N LEU A 107 3.86 -12.18 0.80
CA LEU A 107 2.48 -12.49 0.46
C LEU A 107 2.31 -12.94 -0.98
N LEU A 108 3.35 -12.87 -1.80
CA LEU A 108 3.28 -13.34 -3.18
C LEU A 108 3.99 -14.67 -3.39
N HIS A 109 4.59 -15.24 -2.37
CA HIS A 109 5.28 -16.52 -2.49
C HIS A 109 4.29 -17.67 -2.35
N LYS A 110 4.52 -18.74 -3.10
CA LYS A 110 3.60 -19.87 -3.04
C LYS A 110 3.66 -20.59 -1.71
N ASP A 111 4.81 -20.55 -1.04
CA ASP A 111 4.97 -21.18 0.28
C ASP A 111 4.78 -20.12 1.34
N GLN A 112 3.59 -20.11 1.94
CA GLN A 112 3.26 -19.08 2.92
C GLN A 112 3.79 -19.39 4.32
N THR A 113 4.45 -20.52 4.50
CA THR A 113 5.10 -20.81 5.77
C THR A 113 6.51 -20.27 5.84
N LYS A 114 7.05 -19.83 4.72
CA LYS A 114 8.43 -19.35 4.66
C LYS A 114 8.55 -17.98 5.32
N GLN A 115 9.51 -17.82 6.18
CA GLN A 115 9.83 -16.54 6.80
C GLN A 115 11.08 -15.97 6.16
N LEU A 116 11.06 -14.67 5.92
CA LEU A 116 12.16 -14.00 5.27
C LEU A 116 12.97 -13.20 6.27
N GLU A 117 14.22 -12.93 5.91
CA GLU A 117 15.15 -12.19 6.74
C GLU A 117 15.32 -10.77 6.23
N ILE A 118 15.39 -9.84 7.15
CA ILE A 118 15.74 -8.46 6.84
C ILE A 118 17.27 -8.34 6.92
N LYS A 119 17.87 -7.81 5.87
CA LYS A 119 19.31 -7.65 5.80
C LYS A 119 19.65 -6.21 5.44
N GLU A 120 20.91 -5.88 5.56
CA GLU A 120 21.37 -4.52 5.29
C GLU A 120 22.66 -4.58 4.46
N LYS A 121 22.73 -3.76 3.43
CA LYS A 121 23.91 -3.57 2.62
C LYS A 121 24.40 -2.14 2.77
N PRO A 122 25.72 -1.93 2.77
CA PRO A 122 26.23 -0.55 2.96
C PRO A 122 25.75 0.44 1.91
N ASP A 123 25.59 0.00 0.66
CA ASP A 123 25.25 0.92 -0.43
C ASP A 123 23.76 1.08 -0.65
N THR A 124 22.95 0.06 -0.38
CA THR A 124 21.52 0.14 -0.68
C THR A 124 20.64 0.18 0.56
N GLY A 125 21.20 -0.03 1.75
CA GLY A 125 20.43 0.02 2.99
C GLY A 125 19.70 -1.27 3.28
N VAL A 126 18.58 -1.16 3.99
CA VAL A 126 17.83 -2.31 4.48
C VAL A 126 17.00 -2.90 3.35
N TYR A 127 16.96 -4.22 3.28
CA TYR A 127 16.13 -4.91 2.30
C TYR A 127 15.68 -6.26 2.88
N VAL A 128 14.66 -6.84 2.25
CA VAL A 128 14.17 -8.16 2.65
C VAL A 128 14.73 -9.19 1.68
N ASN A 129 15.51 -10.11 2.24
CA ASN A 129 16.19 -11.11 1.42
C ASN A 129 15.18 -12.08 0.82
N ASP A 130 15.32 -12.37 -0.46
CA ASP A 130 14.50 -13.33 -1.21
C ASP A 130 13.04 -12.89 -1.39
N LEU A 131 12.72 -11.63 -1.21
CA LEU A 131 11.36 -11.15 -1.41
C LEU A 131 10.98 -11.24 -2.89
N SER A 132 9.79 -11.78 -3.16
CA SER A 132 9.30 -11.87 -4.54
C SER A 132 9.11 -10.47 -5.14
N SER A 133 9.48 -10.36 -6.40
CA SER A 133 9.30 -9.13 -7.16
C SER A 133 8.65 -9.49 -8.48
N VAL A 134 7.50 -8.90 -8.76
CA VAL A 134 6.69 -9.26 -9.91
C VAL A 134 6.64 -8.07 -10.86
N LEU A 135 7.01 -8.31 -12.12
CA LEU A 135 6.90 -7.27 -13.14
C LEU A 135 5.46 -7.14 -13.58
N THR A 136 4.95 -5.92 -13.58
CA THR A 136 3.56 -5.65 -13.96
C THR A 136 3.53 -4.63 -15.09
N ASN A 137 2.62 -4.82 -16.03
CA ASN A 137 2.53 -3.97 -17.21
C ASN A 137 1.21 -3.22 -17.32
N SER A 138 0.30 -3.42 -16.40
CA SER A 138 -1.01 -2.77 -16.48
C SER A 138 -1.66 -2.73 -15.11
N CYS A 139 -2.71 -1.92 -14.99
CA CYS A 139 -3.50 -1.90 -13.78
C CYS A 139 -4.09 -3.27 -13.46
N ARG A 140 -4.52 -4.00 -14.50
CA ARG A 140 -5.08 -5.33 -14.26
C ARG A 140 -4.04 -6.24 -13.62
N GLU A 141 -2.81 -6.21 -14.12
CA GLU A 141 -1.78 -7.08 -13.58
C GLU A 141 -1.43 -6.74 -12.15
N ILE A 142 -1.31 -5.45 -11.84
CA ILE A 142 -0.93 -5.09 -10.48
C ILE A 142 -2.10 -5.30 -9.52
N GLU A 143 -3.34 -5.17 -10.00
CA GLU A 143 -4.49 -5.51 -9.18
C GLU A 143 -4.54 -7.00 -8.88
N ASN A 144 -4.16 -7.83 -9.85
CA ASN A 144 -4.07 -9.28 -9.60
C ASN A 144 -3.03 -9.59 -8.54
N VAL A 145 -1.89 -8.91 -8.60
CA VAL A 145 -0.86 -9.09 -7.58
C VAL A 145 -1.43 -8.73 -6.21
N MET A 146 -2.14 -7.62 -6.12
CA MET A 146 -2.70 -7.20 -4.85
C MET A 146 -3.75 -8.20 -4.35
N ASN A 147 -4.56 -8.74 -5.25
CA ASN A 147 -5.57 -9.72 -4.87
C ASN A 147 -4.92 -10.99 -4.33
N ILE A 148 -3.85 -11.45 -4.94
CA ILE A 148 -3.14 -12.62 -4.45
C ILE A 148 -2.59 -12.36 -3.05
N GLY A 149 -1.95 -11.22 -2.86
CA GLY A 149 -1.39 -10.90 -1.56
C GLY A 149 -2.45 -10.74 -0.50
N ASN A 150 -3.57 -10.11 -0.84
CA ASN A 150 -4.66 -9.95 0.13
C ASN A 150 -5.26 -11.29 0.53
N LYS A 151 -5.38 -12.21 -0.41
CA LYS A 151 -5.89 -13.55 -0.09
C LYS A 151 -4.94 -14.26 0.87
N ASN A 152 -3.65 -14.21 0.60
CA ASN A 152 -2.68 -14.86 1.46
C ASN A 152 -2.61 -14.20 2.83
N ARG A 153 -2.78 -12.90 2.90
CA ARG A 153 -2.81 -12.21 4.17
C ARG A 153 -4.03 -12.64 4.99
N SER A 154 -5.17 -12.76 4.35
CA SER A 154 -6.39 -13.16 5.01
C SER A 154 -6.29 -14.57 5.57
N VAL A 155 -5.77 -15.51 4.76
CA VAL A 155 -5.59 -16.88 5.22
C VAL A 155 -4.60 -16.93 6.37
N GLY A 156 -3.52 -16.18 6.28
CA GLY A 156 -2.53 -16.13 7.35
C GLY A 156 -3.12 -15.61 8.65
N ALA A 157 -3.94 -14.57 8.56
CA ALA A 157 -4.57 -14.02 9.77
C ALA A 157 -5.47 -15.05 10.45
N THR A 158 -6.22 -15.83 9.65
CA THR A 158 -7.06 -16.87 10.20
C THR A 158 -6.21 -17.92 10.92
N ASN A 159 -5.13 -18.36 10.29
CA ASN A 159 -4.25 -19.34 10.90
C ASN A 159 -3.61 -18.82 12.18
N MET A 160 -3.23 -17.57 12.19
CA MET A 160 -2.63 -16.98 13.38
C MET A 160 -3.64 -16.92 14.53
N ASN A 161 -4.88 -16.60 14.22
CA ASN A 161 -5.91 -16.54 15.24
C ASN A 161 -6.21 -17.93 15.82
N GLU A 162 -6.16 -18.99 14.97
CA GLU A 162 -6.38 -20.34 15.48
C GLU A 162 -5.31 -20.73 16.49
N HIS A 163 -4.14 -20.55 16.04
CA HIS A 163 -3.04 -20.98 16.89
C HIS A 163 -2.75 -19.99 18.02
N UNK A 164 -3.90 -17.90 18.65
CA UNK A 164 -3.68 -17.38 19.59
C UNK A 164 -3.60 -17.83 20.11
#